data_2a55c3b3fa71ae077f7f265e055e9f71
#
_entry.id   2a55c3b3fa71ae077f7f265e055e9f71
#
_cell.length_a   1.000
_cell.length_b   1.000
_cell.length_c   1.000
_cell.angle_alpha   90.00
_cell.angle_beta   90.00
_cell.angle_gamma   90.00
#
_symmetry.space_group_name_H-M   'P 1'
#
loop_
_entity.id
_entity.type
_entity.pdbx_description
1 polymer ?
#
loop_
_entity_poly.entity_id
_entity_poly.type
_entity_poly.pdbx_seq_one_letter_code
_entity_poly.pdbx_strand_id
1 'polypeptide(L)'
;VAISLDGLAFGEPLVITDEVVLPVSFALLVRPGTTLADIKTVAAHSHAEPQCRNWLKATIPAATFEPSASNADAAREVQSGRWDAALAGAFAAPRYGLEVLADEIHDVEGAETRFVVVRRPQAPPAPTGSDRTTLVLFPQDDHPGGLLEILAEFANQGINLERLESRPTGDGLGQYCFSIDAEGHINDEAMGAALMGLRALCADIRYLGSYPKAHSTASSERRASRMGSGVDSATWLEQLRQGRTP
;
A
#
# COMPACT_ATOMS: atom_id res chain seq x y z
N VAL A 1 1.55 1.28 5.54
CA VAL A 1 2.71 1.80 6.29
C VAL A 1 3.19 0.71 7.24
N ALA A 2 4.51 0.40 7.25
CA ALA A 2 5.07 -0.71 8.03
C ALA A 2 4.68 -0.65 9.52
N ILE A 3 4.86 0.51 10.16
CA ILE A 3 4.55 0.70 11.58
C ILE A 3 3.07 0.44 11.92
N SER A 4 2.15 0.71 11.01
CA SER A 4 0.71 0.44 11.22
C SER A 4 0.42 -1.05 11.17
N LEU A 5 1.08 -1.79 10.28
CA LEU A 5 0.96 -3.25 10.22
C LEU A 5 1.58 -3.91 11.44
N ASP A 6 2.73 -3.41 11.92
CA ASP A 6 3.35 -3.89 13.15
C ASP A 6 2.45 -3.63 14.36
N GLY A 7 1.83 -2.44 14.45
CA GLY A 7 0.86 -2.13 15.49
C GLY A 7 -0.36 -3.05 15.49
N LEU A 8 -0.84 -3.44 14.32
CA LEU A 8 -1.93 -4.41 14.17
C LEU A 8 -1.46 -5.84 14.48
N ALA A 9 -0.23 -6.21 14.09
CA ALA A 9 0.31 -7.56 14.28
C ALA A 9 0.73 -7.84 15.73
N PHE A 10 1.36 -6.88 16.39
CA PHE A 10 2.04 -7.09 17.69
C PHE A 10 1.48 -6.22 18.83
N GLY A 11 0.68 -5.20 18.51
CA GLY A 11 0.10 -4.27 19.50
C GLY A 11 -1.12 -4.82 20.22
N GLU A 12 -1.84 -3.93 20.91
CA GLU A 12 -3.10 -4.24 21.57
C GLU A 12 -4.12 -4.86 20.58
N PRO A 13 -5.01 -5.73 21.06
CA PRO A 13 -6.03 -6.33 20.20
C PRO A 13 -6.93 -5.26 19.57
N LEU A 14 -6.92 -5.21 18.24
CA LEU A 14 -7.76 -4.34 17.42
C LEU A 14 -8.38 -5.16 16.30
N VAL A 15 -9.54 -4.73 15.81
CA VAL A 15 -10.19 -5.30 14.64
C VAL A 15 -10.49 -4.22 13.61
N ILE A 16 -10.37 -4.57 12.34
CA ILE A 16 -10.75 -3.75 11.21
C ILE A 16 -12.24 -3.99 10.95
N THR A 17 -13.01 -2.93 10.84
CA THR A 17 -14.46 -3.00 10.63
C THR A 17 -14.91 -2.40 9.31
N ASP A 18 -14.02 -1.67 8.65
CA ASP A 18 -14.31 -1.01 7.38
C ASP A 18 -13.02 -0.55 6.72
N GLU A 19 -13.08 -0.22 5.43
CA GLU A 19 -11.97 0.39 4.70
C GLU A 19 -12.45 1.52 3.78
N VAL A 20 -11.55 2.46 3.53
CA VAL A 20 -11.74 3.56 2.58
C VAL A 20 -10.53 3.59 1.64
N VAL A 21 -10.77 3.65 0.36
CA VAL A 21 -9.74 3.80 -0.67
C VAL A 21 -9.80 5.23 -1.22
N LEU A 22 -8.68 5.93 -1.17
CA LEU A 22 -8.55 7.27 -1.71
C LEU A 22 -7.52 7.30 -2.83
N PRO A 23 -7.80 7.97 -3.95
CA PRO A 23 -6.81 8.19 -4.99
C PRO A 23 -5.66 9.04 -4.46
N VAL A 24 -4.45 8.70 -4.88
CA VAL A 24 -3.26 9.50 -4.61
C VAL A 24 -3.06 10.45 -5.77
N SER A 25 -3.21 11.75 -5.50
CA SER A 25 -2.89 12.82 -6.46
C SER A 25 -1.95 13.82 -5.82
N PHE A 26 -1.00 14.31 -6.62
CA PHE A 26 -0.09 15.36 -6.24
C PHE A 26 -0.22 16.55 -7.18
N ALA A 27 -0.16 17.74 -6.57
CA ALA A 27 -0.10 19.00 -7.26
C ALA A 27 1.16 19.78 -6.83
N LEU A 28 1.64 20.67 -7.69
CA LEU A 28 2.66 21.65 -7.37
C LEU A 28 1.99 22.91 -6.84
N LEU A 29 2.15 23.17 -5.56
CA LEU A 29 1.55 24.31 -4.86
C LEU A 29 2.59 25.41 -4.67
N VAL A 30 2.22 26.63 -4.98
CA VAL A 30 3.09 27.81 -4.92
C VAL A 30 2.37 29.02 -4.31
N ARG A 31 3.12 30.04 -3.89
CA ARG A 31 2.53 31.34 -3.54
C ARG A 31 1.91 32.00 -4.78
N PRO A 32 0.84 32.79 -4.60
CA PRO A 32 0.22 33.54 -5.71
C PRO A 32 1.23 34.30 -6.54
N GLY A 33 1.11 34.18 -7.87
CA GLY A 33 1.96 34.86 -8.83
C GLY A 33 3.35 34.25 -9.10
N THR A 34 3.68 33.10 -8.47
CA THR A 34 4.92 32.35 -8.74
C THR A 34 4.79 31.59 -10.06
N THR A 35 5.82 31.65 -10.90
CA THR A 35 5.91 30.91 -12.17
C THR A 35 6.87 29.73 -12.04
N LEU A 36 6.85 28.78 -13.00
CA LEU A 36 7.79 27.65 -13.03
C LEU A 36 9.26 28.09 -13.04
N ALA A 37 9.56 29.23 -13.66
CA ALA A 37 10.92 29.77 -13.75
C ALA A 37 11.47 30.32 -12.42
N ASP A 38 10.58 30.63 -11.48
CA ASP A 38 10.95 31.19 -10.17
C ASP A 38 11.30 30.07 -9.16
N ILE A 39 10.96 28.79 -9.47
CA ILE A 39 11.09 27.68 -8.55
C ILE A 39 12.52 27.16 -8.54
N LYS A 40 13.18 27.28 -7.38
CA LYS A 40 14.51 26.73 -7.10
C LYS A 40 14.46 25.61 -6.08
N THR A 41 13.42 25.59 -5.22
CA THR A 41 13.23 24.62 -4.16
C THR A 41 11.82 24.03 -4.18
N VAL A 42 11.74 22.71 -4.03
CA VAL A 42 10.47 21.97 -3.93
C VAL A 42 10.47 21.15 -2.65
N ALA A 43 9.55 21.44 -1.74
CA ALA A 43 9.43 20.74 -0.47
C ALA A 43 8.29 19.71 -0.48
N ALA A 44 8.52 18.57 0.17
CA ALA A 44 7.49 17.58 0.45
C ALA A 44 7.98 16.55 1.48
N HIS A 45 7.07 15.68 1.93
CA HIS A 45 7.48 14.47 2.61
C HIS A 45 8.31 13.57 1.66
N SER A 46 9.35 12.93 2.19
CA SER A 46 10.29 12.11 1.41
C SER A 46 9.64 10.99 0.58
N HIS A 47 8.42 10.55 0.92
CA HIS A 47 7.67 9.57 0.12
C HIS A 47 6.91 10.19 -1.07
N ALA A 48 6.77 11.50 -1.15
CA ALA A 48 6.09 12.17 -2.26
C ALA A 48 7.02 12.38 -3.47
N GLU A 49 8.29 12.73 -3.23
CA GLU A 49 9.26 12.97 -4.31
C GLU A 49 9.40 11.79 -5.28
N PRO A 50 9.54 10.52 -4.82
CA PRO A 50 9.63 9.39 -5.75
C PRO A 50 8.41 9.20 -6.64
N GLN A 51 7.24 9.71 -6.22
CA GLN A 51 5.98 9.60 -6.95
C GLN A 51 5.79 10.71 -8.00
N CYS A 52 6.61 11.76 -7.97
CA CYS A 52 6.57 12.90 -8.89
C CYS A 52 7.91 13.13 -9.60
N ARG A 53 8.86 12.23 -9.46
CA ARG A 53 10.26 12.40 -9.86
C ARG A 53 10.44 12.65 -11.35
N ASN A 54 9.72 11.92 -12.19
CA ASN A 54 9.84 12.06 -13.64
C ASN A 54 9.30 13.41 -14.09
N TRP A 55 8.14 13.81 -13.55
CA TRP A 55 7.55 15.09 -13.83
C TRP A 55 8.46 16.25 -13.39
N LEU A 56 9.01 16.20 -12.17
CA LEU A 56 9.94 17.20 -11.65
C LEU A 56 11.18 17.35 -12.54
N LYS A 57 11.80 16.23 -12.94
CA LYS A 57 12.97 16.25 -13.83
C LYS A 57 12.67 16.80 -15.21
N ALA A 58 11.47 16.55 -15.74
CA ALA A 58 11.08 17.04 -17.07
C ALA A 58 10.73 18.53 -17.05
N THR A 59 10.12 19.03 -15.97
CA THR A 59 9.50 20.36 -15.93
C THR A 59 10.39 21.41 -15.23
N ILE A 60 11.00 21.04 -14.10
CA ILE A 60 11.85 21.96 -13.28
C ILE A 60 13.15 21.26 -12.87
N PRO A 61 14.00 20.83 -13.83
CA PRO A 61 15.19 20.02 -13.57
C PRO A 61 16.24 20.72 -12.70
N ALA A 62 16.21 22.03 -12.59
CA ALA A 62 17.15 22.83 -11.78
C ALA A 62 16.71 22.98 -10.31
N ALA A 63 15.48 22.60 -9.97
CA ALA A 63 14.98 22.72 -8.61
C ALA A 63 15.58 21.63 -7.69
N THR A 64 15.91 22.02 -6.46
CA THR A 64 16.35 21.08 -5.41
C THR A 64 15.18 20.60 -4.59
N PHE A 65 15.21 19.33 -4.19
CA PHE A 65 14.21 18.76 -3.30
C PHE A 65 14.60 18.96 -1.83
N GLU A 66 13.65 19.47 -1.04
CA GLU A 66 13.81 19.75 0.38
C GLU A 66 12.85 18.88 1.21
N PRO A 67 13.35 17.96 2.05
CA PRO A 67 12.49 17.09 2.84
C PRO A 67 11.77 17.88 3.94
N SER A 68 10.45 17.66 4.06
CA SER A 68 9.61 18.22 5.11
C SER A 68 8.95 17.09 5.92
N ALA A 69 8.51 17.40 7.14
CA ALA A 69 7.88 16.43 8.04
C ALA A 69 6.57 15.84 7.48
N SER A 70 5.86 16.60 6.66
CA SER A 70 4.66 16.18 5.92
C SER A 70 4.44 17.06 4.70
N ASN A 71 3.58 16.62 3.77
CA ASN A 71 3.18 17.47 2.64
C ASN A 71 2.40 18.72 3.10
N ALA A 72 1.67 18.62 4.22
CA ALA A 72 0.99 19.76 4.82
C ALA A 72 1.98 20.76 5.44
N ASP A 73 3.06 20.27 6.07
CA ASP A 73 4.13 21.14 6.58
C ASP A 73 4.86 21.81 5.42
N ALA A 74 5.16 21.10 4.34
CA ALA A 74 5.74 21.67 3.14
C ALA A 74 4.89 22.84 2.59
N ALA A 75 3.57 22.65 2.47
CA ALA A 75 2.66 23.72 2.04
C ALA A 75 2.69 24.93 2.99
N ARG A 76 2.73 24.71 4.29
CA ARG A 76 2.86 25.78 5.31
C ARG A 76 4.22 26.50 5.20
N GLU A 77 5.30 25.79 4.93
CA GLU A 77 6.64 26.36 4.75
C GLU A 77 6.73 27.18 3.48
N VAL A 78 6.04 26.79 2.39
CA VAL A 78 5.90 27.60 1.17
C VAL A 78 5.08 28.87 1.44
N GLN A 79 3.97 28.76 2.19
CA GLN A 79 3.20 29.93 2.62
C GLN A 79 4.06 30.95 3.36
N SER A 80 4.92 30.50 4.26
CA SER A 80 5.83 31.38 5.04
C SER A 80 7.02 31.92 4.22
N GLY A 81 7.21 31.49 2.98
CA GLY A 81 8.31 31.92 2.12
C GLY A 81 9.63 31.18 2.34
N ARG A 82 9.62 30.07 3.10
CA ARG A 82 10.83 29.27 3.33
C ARG A 82 11.25 28.51 2.07
N TRP A 83 10.29 27.97 1.33
CA TRP A 83 10.47 27.24 0.08
C TRP A 83 9.65 27.87 -1.05
N ASP A 84 9.97 27.54 -2.30
CA ASP A 84 9.30 28.14 -3.44
C ASP A 84 8.02 27.37 -3.80
N ALA A 85 8.07 26.03 -3.78
CA ALA A 85 6.95 25.17 -4.13
C ALA A 85 6.84 23.97 -3.17
N ALA A 86 5.63 23.40 -3.07
CA ALA A 86 5.36 22.18 -2.32
C ALA A 86 4.65 21.13 -3.19
N LEU A 87 4.99 19.83 -2.97
CA LEU A 87 4.19 18.72 -3.46
C LEU A 87 3.16 18.34 -2.41
N ALA A 88 1.89 18.54 -2.72
CA ALA A 88 0.78 18.14 -1.86
C ALA A 88 -0.47 17.88 -2.71
N GLY A 89 -1.54 17.35 -2.10
CA GLY A 89 -2.83 17.30 -2.79
C GLY A 89 -3.37 18.72 -3.06
N ALA A 90 -4.00 18.92 -4.22
CA ALA A 90 -4.55 20.23 -4.64
C ALA A 90 -5.48 20.85 -3.58
N PHE A 91 -6.18 20.04 -2.78
CA PHE A 91 -7.04 20.49 -1.69
C PHE A 91 -6.31 21.28 -0.59
N ALA A 92 -4.98 21.20 -0.51
CA ALA A 92 -4.19 21.96 0.45
C ALA A 92 -4.02 23.43 0.02
N ALA A 93 -4.10 23.74 -1.27
CA ALA A 93 -3.88 25.09 -1.77
C ALA A 93 -4.78 26.14 -1.10
N PRO A 94 -6.12 26.03 -1.06
CA PRO A 94 -6.97 27.03 -0.42
C PRO A 94 -6.75 27.10 1.09
N ARG A 95 -6.34 26.02 1.74
CA ARG A 95 -6.11 25.95 3.19
C ARG A 95 -4.89 26.79 3.61
N TYR A 96 -3.87 26.85 2.75
CA TYR A 96 -2.62 27.58 3.04
C TYR A 96 -2.48 28.85 2.20
N GLY A 97 -3.54 29.32 1.49
CA GLY A 97 -3.49 30.51 0.65
C GLY A 97 -2.48 30.38 -0.49
N LEU A 98 -2.33 29.18 -1.02
CA LEU A 98 -1.47 28.85 -2.15
C LEU A 98 -2.29 28.69 -3.42
N GLU A 99 -1.62 28.67 -4.56
CA GLU A 99 -2.17 28.36 -5.88
C GLU A 99 -1.66 27.02 -6.37
N VAL A 100 -2.48 26.31 -7.14
CA VAL A 100 -2.11 25.11 -7.87
C VAL A 100 -1.48 25.53 -9.19
N LEU A 101 -0.16 25.40 -9.29
CA LEU A 101 0.58 25.74 -10.51
C LEU A 101 0.53 24.60 -11.55
N ALA A 102 0.53 23.35 -11.08
CA ALA A 102 0.32 22.16 -11.89
C ALA A 102 -0.40 21.10 -11.05
N ASP A 103 -1.34 20.39 -11.64
CA ASP A 103 -2.11 19.34 -11.00
C ASP A 103 -1.81 17.97 -11.63
N GLU A 104 -2.16 16.89 -10.94
CA GLU A 104 -1.98 15.50 -11.39
C GLU A 104 -0.56 15.17 -11.85
N ILE A 105 0.45 15.67 -11.10
CA ILE A 105 1.87 15.56 -11.46
C ILE A 105 2.54 14.25 -11.00
N HIS A 106 1.74 13.28 -10.55
CA HIS A 106 2.22 11.97 -10.11
C HIS A 106 2.61 11.08 -11.31
N ASP A 107 3.69 10.31 -11.14
CA ASP A 107 4.27 9.46 -12.20
C ASP A 107 3.47 8.16 -12.44
N VAL A 108 2.62 7.75 -11.49
CA VAL A 108 1.87 6.49 -11.54
C VAL A 108 0.38 6.78 -11.50
N GLU A 109 -0.26 6.70 -12.66
CA GLU A 109 -1.72 6.84 -12.75
C GLU A 109 -2.46 5.81 -11.92
N GLY A 110 -3.58 6.23 -11.32
CA GLY A 110 -4.46 5.37 -10.52
C GLY A 110 -3.77 4.77 -9.29
N ALA A 111 -2.77 5.44 -8.71
CA ALA A 111 -2.26 5.10 -7.39
C ALA A 111 -3.34 5.38 -6.34
N GLU A 112 -3.53 4.44 -5.42
CA GLU A 112 -4.54 4.53 -4.37
C GLU A 112 -3.93 4.21 -3.01
N THR A 113 -4.43 4.87 -1.96
CA THR A 113 -4.11 4.55 -0.58
C THR A 113 -5.34 3.96 0.10
N ARG A 114 -5.19 2.77 0.65
CA ARG A 114 -6.21 2.13 1.47
C ARG A 114 -6.03 2.54 2.93
N PHE A 115 -7.07 3.07 3.51
CA PHE A 115 -7.21 3.34 4.94
C PHE A 115 -8.16 2.31 5.55
N VAL A 116 -7.89 1.89 6.78
CA VAL A 116 -8.74 0.96 7.51
C VAL A 116 -9.30 1.61 8.77
N VAL A 117 -10.55 1.32 9.06
CA VAL A 117 -11.21 1.74 10.32
C VAL A 117 -10.96 0.65 11.35
N VAL A 118 -10.24 0.99 12.40
CA VAL A 118 -9.91 0.05 13.49
C VAL A 118 -10.74 0.34 14.74
N ARG A 119 -11.15 -0.73 15.41
CA ARG A 119 -11.93 -0.67 16.66
C ARG A 119 -11.39 -1.68 17.67
N ARG A 120 -11.82 -1.55 18.92
CA ARG A 120 -11.64 -2.61 19.93
C ARG A 120 -12.35 -3.88 19.47
N PRO A 121 -11.89 -5.08 19.91
CA PRO A 121 -12.51 -6.35 19.53
C PRO A 121 -14.03 -6.33 19.70
N GLN A 122 -14.70 -6.67 18.62
CA GLN A 122 -16.16 -6.76 18.53
C GLN A 122 -16.54 -7.78 17.45
N ALA A 123 -17.81 -8.15 17.39
CA ALA A 123 -18.32 -8.98 16.30
C ALA A 123 -18.10 -8.26 14.93
N PRO A 124 -17.74 -9.01 13.87
CA PRO A 124 -17.63 -8.43 12.53
C PRO A 124 -18.98 -7.89 12.05
N PRO A 125 -19.00 -6.92 11.13
CA PRO A 125 -20.20 -6.51 10.44
C PRO A 125 -20.86 -7.71 9.73
N ALA A 126 -22.12 -7.56 9.33
CA ALA A 126 -22.79 -8.59 8.55
C ALA A 126 -22.10 -8.76 7.17
N PRO A 127 -22.03 -9.99 6.62
CA PRO A 127 -21.45 -10.23 5.31
C PRO A 127 -22.22 -9.49 4.22
N THR A 128 -21.49 -8.93 3.26
CA THR A 128 -22.03 -8.18 2.12
C THR A 128 -21.96 -8.96 0.81
N GLY A 129 -21.21 -10.06 0.77
CA GLY A 129 -20.87 -10.81 -0.44
C GLY A 129 -19.70 -10.23 -1.23
N SER A 130 -19.16 -9.08 -0.80
CA SER A 130 -17.92 -8.49 -1.30
C SER A 130 -17.08 -8.04 -0.12
N ASP A 131 -16.56 -9.02 0.62
CA ASP A 131 -15.90 -8.82 1.89
C ASP A 131 -14.41 -9.21 1.80
N ARG A 132 -13.64 -8.68 2.72
CA ARG A 132 -12.23 -9.00 2.94
C ARG A 132 -12.03 -9.45 4.38
N THR A 133 -11.26 -10.52 4.55
CA THR A 133 -10.77 -10.96 5.86
C THR A 133 -9.28 -10.70 5.95
N THR A 134 -8.87 -9.97 6.97
CA THR A 134 -7.45 -9.68 7.24
C THR A 134 -6.97 -10.49 8.45
N LEU A 135 -5.82 -11.15 8.27
CA LEU A 135 -5.20 -12.04 9.23
C LEU A 135 -3.72 -11.73 9.40
N VAL A 136 -3.17 -12.04 10.58
CA VAL A 136 -1.72 -12.23 10.75
C VAL A 136 -1.50 -13.65 11.24
N LEU A 137 -0.70 -14.39 10.49
CA LEU A 137 -0.40 -15.79 10.74
C LEU A 137 1.02 -15.90 11.27
N PHE A 138 1.19 -16.60 12.38
CA PHE A 138 2.47 -16.90 12.99
C PHE A 138 2.72 -18.41 12.79
N PRO A 139 3.54 -18.83 11.82
CA PRO A 139 3.83 -20.24 11.59
C PRO A 139 4.37 -20.92 12.85
N GLN A 140 4.07 -22.21 13.01
CA GLN A 140 4.55 -22.97 14.17
C GLN A 140 6.07 -23.21 14.07
N ASP A 141 6.54 -23.57 12.88
CA ASP A 141 7.94 -23.86 12.60
C ASP A 141 8.37 -23.24 11.26
N ASP A 142 9.65 -22.84 11.15
CA ASP A 142 10.24 -22.46 9.87
C ASP A 142 10.84 -23.70 9.20
N HIS A 143 10.23 -24.13 8.10
CA HIS A 143 10.67 -25.29 7.32
C HIS A 143 10.40 -25.09 5.82
N PRO A 144 11.14 -25.79 4.94
CA PRO A 144 10.88 -25.74 3.51
C PRO A 144 9.44 -26.19 3.17
N GLY A 145 8.68 -25.30 2.55
CA GLY A 145 7.28 -25.56 2.20
C GLY A 145 6.25 -24.98 3.18
N GLY A 146 6.62 -24.50 4.37
CA GLY A 146 5.67 -24.02 5.38
C GLY A 146 4.74 -22.91 4.86
N LEU A 147 5.25 -21.94 4.12
CA LEU A 147 4.40 -20.95 3.47
C LEU A 147 3.45 -21.58 2.45
N LEU A 148 3.90 -22.57 1.67
CA LEU A 148 3.06 -23.26 0.70
C LEU A 148 1.90 -23.98 1.38
N GLU A 149 2.13 -24.63 2.52
CA GLU A 149 1.09 -25.29 3.31
C GLU A 149 0.02 -24.30 3.77
N ILE A 150 0.44 -23.12 4.28
CA ILE A 150 -0.46 -22.02 4.64
C ILE A 150 -1.30 -21.56 3.44
N LEU A 151 -0.66 -21.34 2.29
CA LEU A 151 -1.34 -20.90 1.08
C LEU A 151 -2.30 -21.96 0.52
N ALA A 152 -1.97 -23.25 0.70
CA ALA A 152 -2.80 -24.35 0.28
C ALA A 152 -4.16 -24.38 1.02
N GLU A 153 -4.22 -23.97 2.29
CA GLU A 153 -5.48 -23.90 3.04
C GLU A 153 -6.49 -22.94 2.39
N PHE A 154 -6.02 -21.81 1.89
CA PHE A 154 -6.88 -20.87 1.14
C PHE A 154 -7.23 -21.41 -0.26
N ALA A 155 -6.23 -21.93 -0.97
CA ALA A 155 -6.42 -22.44 -2.33
C ALA A 155 -7.40 -23.62 -2.38
N ASN A 156 -7.33 -24.55 -1.42
CA ASN A 156 -8.21 -25.70 -1.31
C ASN A 156 -9.68 -25.30 -1.09
N GLN A 157 -9.91 -24.14 -0.48
CA GLN A 157 -11.25 -23.58 -0.27
C GLN A 157 -11.66 -22.60 -1.39
N GLY A 158 -10.85 -22.43 -2.43
CA GLY A 158 -11.13 -21.52 -3.53
C GLY A 158 -11.06 -20.04 -3.16
N ILE A 159 -10.38 -19.69 -2.06
CA ILE A 159 -10.24 -18.33 -1.56
C ILE A 159 -9.06 -17.66 -2.25
N ASN A 160 -9.31 -16.50 -2.86
CA ASN A 160 -8.26 -15.66 -3.44
C ASN A 160 -7.58 -14.81 -2.37
N LEU A 161 -6.25 -14.64 -2.50
CA LEU A 161 -5.47 -13.74 -1.65
C LEU A 161 -5.15 -12.47 -2.41
N GLU A 162 -5.53 -11.33 -1.85
CA GLU A 162 -5.32 -10.02 -2.46
C GLU A 162 -4.00 -9.37 -2.02
N ARG A 163 -3.54 -9.72 -0.82
CA ARG A 163 -2.25 -9.27 -0.28
C ARG A 163 -1.61 -10.35 0.57
N LEU A 164 -0.31 -10.50 0.41
CA LEU A 164 0.54 -11.30 1.27
C LEU A 164 1.82 -10.51 1.55
N GLU A 165 2.12 -10.30 2.82
CA GLU A 165 3.32 -9.58 3.26
C GLU A 165 4.00 -10.34 4.39
N SER A 166 5.26 -10.72 4.19
CA SER A 166 6.10 -11.33 5.22
C SER A 166 6.72 -10.24 6.09
N ARG A 167 6.65 -10.41 7.40
CA ARG A 167 7.20 -9.47 8.39
C ARG A 167 8.02 -10.23 9.43
N PRO A 168 9.25 -9.77 9.76
CA PRO A 168 10.00 -10.33 10.87
C PRO A 168 9.26 -10.07 12.19
N THR A 169 9.23 -11.07 13.08
CA THR A 169 8.61 -10.92 14.41
C THR A 169 9.46 -10.11 15.37
N GLY A 170 10.76 -10.03 15.13
CA GLY A 170 11.72 -9.39 16.03
C GLY A 170 12.29 -10.35 17.10
N ASP A 171 11.78 -11.57 17.24
CA ASP A 171 12.18 -12.54 18.26
C ASP A 171 13.44 -13.35 17.87
N GLY A 172 13.99 -13.13 16.69
CA GLY A 172 15.19 -13.80 16.20
C GLY A 172 15.32 -13.81 14.68
N LEU A 173 16.49 -14.24 14.19
CA LEU A 173 16.71 -14.43 12.76
C LEU A 173 15.88 -15.62 12.26
N GLY A 174 15.12 -15.42 11.16
CA GLY A 174 14.33 -16.47 10.54
C GLY A 174 12.90 -16.59 11.07
N GLN A 175 12.49 -15.80 12.07
CA GLN A 175 11.10 -15.81 12.54
C GLN A 175 10.28 -14.74 11.82
N TYR A 176 9.24 -15.20 11.12
CA TYR A 176 8.36 -14.34 10.31
C TYR A 176 6.90 -14.58 10.65
N CYS A 177 6.09 -13.53 10.56
CA CYS A 177 4.65 -13.65 10.45
C CYS A 177 4.20 -13.23 9.05
N PHE A 178 3.02 -13.70 8.63
CA PHE A 178 2.43 -13.38 7.35
C PHE A 178 1.16 -12.57 7.56
N SER A 179 1.16 -11.31 7.09
CA SER A 179 -0.03 -10.48 7.04
C SER A 179 -0.75 -10.75 5.71
N ILE A 180 -1.99 -11.19 5.78
CA ILE A 180 -2.77 -11.66 4.64
C ILE A 180 -4.10 -10.93 4.57
N ASP A 181 -4.49 -10.51 3.36
CA ASP A 181 -5.85 -10.11 3.03
C ASP A 181 -6.43 -11.18 2.08
N ALA A 182 -7.48 -11.84 2.52
CA ALA A 182 -8.20 -12.89 1.79
C ALA A 182 -9.60 -12.41 1.40
N GLU A 183 -10.10 -12.84 0.26
CA GLU A 183 -11.48 -12.60 -0.16
C GLU A 183 -12.45 -13.44 0.66
N GLY A 184 -13.58 -12.85 1.04
CA GLY A 184 -14.65 -13.51 1.79
C GLY A 184 -14.74 -13.07 3.25
N HIS A 185 -15.78 -13.53 3.90
CA HIS A 185 -16.15 -13.19 5.27
C HIS A 185 -15.97 -14.38 6.22
N ILE A 186 -15.67 -14.13 7.49
CA ILE A 186 -15.49 -15.20 8.49
C ILE A 186 -16.72 -16.11 8.65
N ASN A 187 -17.91 -15.62 8.32
CA ASN A 187 -19.15 -16.41 8.35
C ASN A 187 -19.36 -17.28 7.11
N ASP A 188 -18.50 -17.15 6.09
CA ASP A 188 -18.53 -18.03 4.92
C ASP A 188 -17.96 -19.40 5.30
N GLU A 189 -18.60 -20.47 4.84
CA GLU A 189 -18.18 -21.85 5.13
C GLU A 189 -16.72 -22.08 4.70
N ALA A 190 -16.35 -21.61 3.50
CA ALA A 190 -14.99 -21.72 2.97
C ALA A 190 -13.96 -21.02 3.84
N MET A 191 -14.24 -19.80 4.31
CA MET A 191 -13.34 -19.06 5.19
C MET A 191 -13.20 -19.74 6.54
N GLY A 192 -14.30 -20.23 7.10
CA GLY A 192 -14.29 -21.01 8.35
C GLY A 192 -13.44 -22.28 8.24
N ALA A 193 -13.57 -23.01 7.12
CA ALA A 193 -12.77 -24.22 6.85
C ALA A 193 -11.28 -23.88 6.72
N ALA A 194 -10.92 -22.84 5.97
CA ALA A 194 -9.53 -22.38 5.85
C ALA A 194 -8.92 -22.00 7.21
N LEU A 195 -9.65 -21.26 8.04
CA LEU A 195 -9.18 -20.85 9.37
C LEU A 195 -8.96 -22.06 10.30
N MET A 196 -9.80 -23.08 10.21
CA MET A 196 -9.62 -24.33 10.97
C MET A 196 -8.37 -25.09 10.54
N GLY A 197 -8.09 -25.17 9.22
CA GLY A 197 -6.85 -25.77 8.69
C GLY A 197 -5.62 -24.99 9.12
N LEU A 198 -5.64 -23.67 8.98
CA LEU A 198 -4.56 -22.79 9.40
C LEU A 198 -4.23 -22.92 10.90
N ARG A 199 -5.23 -23.21 11.74
CA ARG A 199 -5.02 -23.37 13.20
C ARG A 199 -4.09 -24.54 13.54
N ALA A 200 -3.97 -25.52 12.67
CA ALA A 200 -3.06 -26.65 12.83
C ALA A 200 -1.62 -26.34 12.39
N LEU A 201 -1.44 -25.34 11.51
CA LEU A 201 -0.15 -24.95 10.91
C LEU A 201 0.51 -23.76 11.62
N CYS A 202 -0.26 -22.99 12.37
CA CYS A 202 0.19 -21.76 13.01
C CYS A 202 0.25 -21.89 14.53
N ALA A 203 1.32 -21.39 15.13
CA ALA A 203 1.43 -21.22 16.58
C ALA A 203 0.39 -20.21 17.09
N ASP A 204 0.15 -19.16 16.32
CA ASP A 204 -0.90 -18.18 16.59
C ASP A 204 -1.51 -17.64 15.30
N ILE A 205 -2.78 -17.24 15.38
CA ILE A 205 -3.53 -16.57 14.32
C ILE A 205 -4.17 -15.33 14.92
N ARG A 206 -3.73 -14.15 14.47
CA ARG A 206 -4.37 -12.90 14.83
C ARG A 206 -5.42 -12.55 13.78
N TYR A 207 -6.68 -12.72 14.12
CA TYR A 207 -7.80 -12.29 13.31
C TYR A 207 -7.97 -10.76 13.46
N LEU A 208 -7.77 -10.04 12.36
CA LEU A 208 -7.89 -8.59 12.35
C LEU A 208 -9.25 -8.10 11.88
N GLY A 209 -10.12 -8.97 11.36
CA GLY A 209 -11.49 -8.62 11.00
C GLY A 209 -11.91 -9.11 9.61
N SER A 210 -13.24 -9.24 9.44
CA SER A 210 -13.92 -9.35 8.15
C SER A 210 -14.80 -8.13 7.97
N TYR A 211 -14.69 -7.47 6.82
CA TYR A 211 -15.32 -6.17 6.57
C TYR A 211 -15.59 -5.97 5.06
N PRO A 212 -16.56 -5.10 4.70
CA PRO A 212 -16.86 -4.79 3.31
C PRO A 212 -15.65 -4.24 2.57
N LYS A 213 -15.43 -4.70 1.32
CA LYS A 213 -14.41 -4.12 0.45
C LYS A 213 -14.84 -2.74 -0.05
N ALA A 214 -13.97 -1.75 0.07
CA ALA A 214 -14.14 -0.50 -0.66
C ALA A 214 -13.98 -0.73 -2.17
N HIS A 215 -14.79 -0.04 -2.96
CA HIS A 215 -14.68 -0.09 -4.41
C HIS A 215 -13.43 0.70 -4.84
N SER A 216 -12.47 0.01 -5.49
CA SER A 216 -11.33 0.63 -6.15
C SER A 216 -11.70 1.01 -7.58
N THR A 217 -11.45 2.24 -7.98
CA THR A 217 -11.67 2.70 -9.36
C THR A 217 -10.56 2.22 -10.31
N ALA A 218 -9.42 1.78 -9.79
CA ALA A 218 -8.20 1.49 -10.57
C ALA A 218 -7.96 0.01 -10.92
N SER A 219 -8.81 -0.93 -10.46
CA SER A 219 -8.41 -2.35 -10.42
C SER A 219 -8.58 -3.14 -11.71
N SER A 220 -9.36 -2.70 -12.70
CA SER A 220 -9.67 -3.51 -13.87
C SER A 220 -8.70 -3.40 -15.06
N GLU A 221 -8.03 -2.29 -15.22
CA GLU A 221 -7.22 -2.03 -16.44
C GLU A 221 -5.76 -2.48 -16.33
N ARG A 222 -5.18 -2.54 -15.12
CA ARG A 222 -3.75 -2.86 -14.95
C ARG A 222 -3.37 -4.34 -15.09
N ARG A 223 -4.31 -5.25 -15.00
CA ARG A 223 -4.05 -6.69 -15.10
C ARG A 223 -3.69 -7.13 -16.51
N ALA A 224 -4.17 -6.40 -17.52
CA ALA A 224 -3.97 -6.72 -18.94
C ALA A 224 -2.56 -6.35 -19.47
N SER A 225 -1.86 -5.37 -18.87
CA SER A 225 -0.61 -4.85 -19.43
C SER A 225 0.67 -5.58 -18.97
N ARG A 226 0.55 -6.56 -18.06
CA ARG A 226 1.68 -7.36 -17.54
C ARG A 226 1.76 -8.77 -18.13
N MET A 227 1.13 -9.05 -19.26
CA MET A 227 1.38 -10.31 -19.96
C MET A 227 2.81 -10.27 -20.53
N GLY A 228 3.64 -11.16 -20.00
CA GLY A 228 5.06 -11.24 -20.32
C GLY A 228 5.33 -11.39 -21.80
N SER A 229 6.50 -10.94 -22.23
CA SER A 229 7.08 -11.18 -23.53
C SER A 229 6.94 -12.67 -23.89
N GLY A 230 6.44 -13.00 -25.07
CA GLY A 230 6.24 -14.38 -25.55
C GLY A 230 7.53 -15.20 -25.73
N VAL A 231 8.52 -15.00 -24.88
CA VAL A 231 9.76 -15.76 -24.80
C VAL A 231 9.48 -17.04 -24.01
N ASP A 232 9.81 -18.21 -24.56
CA ASP A 232 9.66 -19.47 -23.85
C ASP A 232 10.56 -19.54 -22.60
N SER A 233 10.14 -20.32 -21.60
CA SER A 233 10.78 -20.36 -20.29
C SER A 233 12.26 -20.77 -20.33
N ALA A 234 12.68 -21.63 -21.27
CA ALA A 234 14.05 -22.08 -21.37
C ALA A 234 14.96 -20.97 -21.92
N THR A 235 14.52 -20.28 -22.96
CA THR A 235 15.20 -19.12 -23.55
C THR A 235 15.30 -17.98 -22.52
N TRP A 236 14.20 -17.70 -21.78
CA TRP A 236 14.20 -16.72 -20.71
C TRP A 236 15.23 -17.05 -19.61
N LEU A 237 15.28 -18.30 -19.15
CA LEU A 237 16.24 -18.73 -18.13
C LEU A 237 17.69 -18.60 -18.61
N GLU A 238 17.95 -18.94 -19.87
CA GLU A 238 19.30 -18.81 -20.44
C GLU A 238 19.73 -17.34 -20.57
N GLN A 239 18.82 -16.44 -20.92
CA GLN A 239 19.08 -15.00 -20.93
C GLN A 239 19.46 -14.49 -19.55
N LEU A 240 18.75 -14.92 -18.48
CA LEU A 240 19.11 -14.56 -17.11
C LEU A 240 20.48 -15.07 -16.69
N ARG A 241 20.85 -16.32 -17.06
CA ARG A 241 22.19 -16.87 -16.78
C ARG A 241 23.30 -16.08 -17.45
N GLN A 242 23.01 -15.45 -18.58
CA GLN A 242 23.93 -14.58 -19.32
C GLN A 242 23.91 -13.12 -18.83
N GLY A 243 23.19 -12.81 -17.76
CA GLY A 243 23.05 -11.45 -17.21
C GLY A 243 22.21 -10.50 -18.07
N ARG A 244 21.40 -11.04 -18.99
CA ARG A 244 20.48 -10.26 -19.82
C ARG A 244 19.12 -10.25 -19.15
N THR A 245 18.61 -9.07 -18.81
CA THR A 245 17.21 -8.89 -18.39
C THR A 245 16.34 -8.78 -19.64
N PRO A 246 15.25 -9.55 -19.73
CA PRO A 246 14.29 -9.45 -20.83
C PRO A 246 13.53 -8.14 -20.79
#